data_8cdb3b04ea7631d80b0790fd3fe608fa
#
_entry.id   8cdb3b04ea7631d80b0790fd3fe608fa
#
_cell.length_a   1.000
_cell.length_b   1.000
_cell.length_c   1.000
_cell.angle_alpha   90.00
_cell.angle_beta   90.00
_cell.angle_gamma   90.00
#
_symmetry.space_group_name_H-M   'P 1'
#
loop_
_entity.id
_entity.type
_entity.pdbx_description
1 polymer ?
#
loop_
_entity_poly.entity_id
_entity_poly.type
_entity_poly.pdbx_seq_one_letter_code
_entity_poly.pdbx_strand_id
1 'polypeptide(L)'
;VSTSNDRIKVWTRIDLTFRASTKFNNPYADALVWVDLEGPDFSRRVYGFWNGGDEWVVRVLANAPGEWHWTSGSSPKDAGLSGQSGRFVAESWTAAELDANPNRRGMIGASANGRGLQYADGTPFFLLGDTWWSLPSFRFPLADKATATGTLGPQSTLNDYVAVRKAQGFNCVGLIAAQPAWANDGKPNSLQMDDGTWVRAAWKQPGTQSAKDMHNEGGRPFEFPGKVPGFEDVFPDMDRINPDYFKTLDRKIDYLNEQGMVPFIEISRRDSGQCWQKFHDWPESYARYVQYMIARYGAHITLLSPIHYDYYEQTIPAEDYNVPINLAIERYGKPPFGTMLTANPNPSTLVNFGTDSWIDLHQSGNVREHYTYWYLTEMFEAERKPAINGEPYYAGLHQLGEPYPLRVPPDSEDDRIYVRSGLYGSFLSGGLAGFIYGAEGIWQSDVEPESLHKMWDSFGWESGNQVQHLKTFATVEGQRYLELTPCTEMVVPNKTGPGYAYKGWSYCAATPDRSLIMLYFEADAPMEARLRGVRPGDRFLPRFFDPRNGNWHDPGEAISVPRNGVLPLPPRPDAMDWGLMLQRL
;
A
#
# COMPACT_ATOMS: atom_id res chain seq x y z
N VAL A 1 -0.82 -14.27 -31.83
CA VAL A 1 -1.10 -12.82 -31.91
C VAL A 1 -2.43 -12.66 -32.63
N SER A 2 -3.47 -12.22 -31.92
CA SER A 2 -4.76 -11.91 -32.54
C SER A 2 -4.58 -10.66 -33.42
N THR A 3 -4.80 -10.79 -34.71
CA THR A 3 -4.75 -9.69 -35.69
C THR A 3 -6.13 -9.13 -35.98
N SER A 4 -7.04 -9.19 -35.01
CA SER A 4 -8.41 -8.73 -35.18
C SER A 4 -8.58 -7.28 -34.71
N ASN A 5 -9.53 -6.57 -35.29
CA ASN A 5 -10.04 -5.28 -34.84
C ASN A 5 -10.73 -5.42 -33.45
N ASP A 6 -9.98 -5.88 -32.46
CA ASP A 6 -10.56 -6.11 -31.14
C ASP A 6 -10.93 -4.77 -30.53
N ARG A 7 -12.21 -4.62 -30.20
CA ARG A 7 -12.71 -3.52 -29.40
C ARG A 7 -12.51 -3.86 -27.93
N ILE A 8 -11.84 -2.98 -27.23
CA ILE A 8 -11.58 -3.13 -25.80
C ILE A 8 -12.10 -1.90 -25.06
N LYS A 9 -12.19 -1.98 -23.77
CA LYS A 9 -12.46 -0.81 -22.92
C LYS A 9 -11.16 -0.15 -22.46
N VAL A 10 -11.15 1.18 -22.34
CA VAL A 10 -10.03 1.90 -21.71
C VAL A 10 -9.72 1.31 -20.34
N TRP A 11 -8.45 1.40 -19.90
CA TRP A 11 -7.97 0.87 -18.62
C TRP A 11 -8.16 -0.64 -18.44
N THR A 12 -8.38 -1.37 -19.55
CA THR A 12 -8.39 -2.83 -19.56
C THR A 12 -7.03 -3.35 -20.06
N ARG A 13 -6.42 -4.22 -19.28
CA ARG A 13 -5.15 -4.86 -19.65
C ARG A 13 -5.29 -5.78 -20.86
N ILE A 14 -4.32 -5.72 -21.76
CA ILE A 14 -4.14 -6.64 -22.88
C ILE A 14 -2.76 -7.29 -22.73
N ASP A 15 -2.71 -8.60 -22.84
CA ASP A 15 -1.47 -9.37 -22.84
C ASP A 15 -1.06 -9.68 -24.27
N LEU A 16 0.00 -9.01 -24.76
CA LEU A 16 0.61 -9.28 -26.07
C LEU A 16 1.68 -10.35 -25.87
N THR A 17 1.43 -11.55 -26.40
CA THR A 17 2.31 -12.71 -26.20
C THR A 17 3.20 -12.93 -27.40
N PHE A 18 4.50 -13.10 -27.17
CA PHE A 18 5.54 -13.33 -28.16
C PHE A 18 6.30 -14.62 -27.82
N ARG A 19 6.77 -15.33 -28.83
CA ARG A 19 7.58 -16.54 -28.67
C ARG A 19 8.92 -16.38 -29.34
N ALA A 20 9.99 -16.58 -28.56
CA ALA A 20 11.33 -16.49 -29.06
C ALA A 20 11.63 -17.59 -30.10
N SER A 21 12.35 -17.24 -31.15
CA SER A 21 12.92 -18.18 -32.11
C SER A 21 14.27 -18.71 -31.67
N THR A 22 14.93 -18.01 -30.74
CA THR A 22 16.25 -18.36 -30.19
C THR A 22 16.09 -18.91 -28.77
N LYS A 23 16.90 -19.89 -28.41
CA LYS A 23 16.97 -20.39 -27.03
C LYS A 23 17.98 -19.56 -26.24
N PHE A 24 17.50 -18.97 -25.12
CA PHE A 24 18.31 -18.23 -24.16
C PHE A 24 18.73 -19.16 -23.01
N ASN A 25 19.93 -18.92 -22.44
CA ASN A 25 20.37 -19.67 -21.24
C ASN A 25 19.63 -19.25 -19.98
N ASN A 26 19.45 -17.96 -19.84
CA ASN A 26 18.65 -17.34 -18.79
C ASN A 26 17.72 -16.29 -19.42
N PRO A 27 16.53 -16.70 -19.88
CA PRO A 27 15.63 -15.79 -20.59
C PRO A 27 15.30 -14.52 -19.82
N TYR A 28 15.22 -14.63 -18.49
CA TYR A 28 14.97 -13.48 -17.59
C TYR A 28 16.06 -12.41 -17.64
N ALA A 29 17.34 -12.82 -17.83
CA ALA A 29 18.48 -11.90 -17.83
C ALA A 29 19.01 -11.59 -19.24
N ASP A 30 18.87 -12.54 -20.17
CA ASP A 30 19.55 -12.50 -21.46
C ASP A 30 18.78 -11.72 -22.54
N ALA A 31 17.47 -11.47 -22.33
CA ALA A 31 16.63 -10.80 -23.34
C ALA A 31 15.70 -9.74 -22.74
N LEU A 32 15.64 -8.60 -23.43
CA LEU A 32 14.61 -7.58 -23.22
C LEU A 32 13.62 -7.62 -24.38
N VAL A 33 12.33 -7.50 -24.07
CA VAL A 33 11.24 -7.42 -25.05
C VAL A 33 10.40 -6.20 -24.74
N TRP A 34 9.90 -5.52 -25.77
CA TRP A 34 9.04 -4.36 -25.61
C TRP A 34 8.09 -4.21 -26.80
N VAL A 35 7.12 -3.34 -26.64
CA VAL A 35 6.39 -2.75 -27.76
C VAL A 35 6.53 -1.23 -27.70
N ASP A 36 6.69 -0.60 -28.85
CA ASP A 36 6.47 0.83 -29.00
C ASP A 36 4.97 1.00 -29.26
N LEU A 37 4.28 1.58 -28.28
CA LEU A 37 2.81 1.71 -28.24
C LEU A 37 2.41 3.15 -28.50
N GLU A 38 1.52 3.35 -29.47
CA GLU A 38 1.03 4.66 -29.91
C GLU A 38 -0.50 4.69 -29.87
N GLY A 39 -1.06 5.80 -29.40
CA GLY A 39 -2.50 6.03 -29.32
C GLY A 39 -2.80 7.51 -29.09
N PRO A 40 -4.07 7.90 -28.85
CA PRO A 40 -4.42 9.30 -28.59
C PRO A 40 -3.61 9.85 -27.40
N ASP A 41 -2.81 10.90 -27.69
CA ASP A 41 -1.92 11.58 -26.71
C ASP A 41 -0.95 10.67 -25.97
N PHE A 42 -0.63 9.51 -26.57
CA PHE A 42 0.27 8.53 -25.97
C PHE A 42 1.26 7.96 -27.01
N SER A 43 2.55 8.05 -26.71
CA SER A 43 3.60 7.38 -27.48
C SER A 43 4.72 6.99 -26.52
N ARG A 44 4.84 5.70 -26.20
CA ARG A 44 5.84 5.18 -25.26
C ARG A 44 6.27 3.77 -25.59
N ARG A 45 7.50 3.45 -25.19
CA ARG A 45 7.97 2.07 -25.09
C ARG A 45 7.44 1.43 -23.82
N VAL A 46 6.79 0.27 -23.99
CA VAL A 46 6.28 -0.56 -22.90
C VAL A 46 7.07 -1.85 -22.89
N TYR A 47 7.83 -2.07 -21.84
CA TYR A 47 8.63 -3.27 -21.68
C TYR A 47 7.78 -4.45 -21.25
N GLY A 48 8.19 -5.64 -21.70
CA GLY A 48 7.59 -6.91 -21.30
C GLY A 48 8.48 -7.68 -20.33
N PHE A 49 8.04 -8.89 -20.05
CA PHE A 49 8.70 -9.81 -19.13
C PHE A 49 8.67 -11.23 -19.69
N TRP A 50 9.66 -12.03 -19.30
CA TRP A 50 9.67 -13.47 -19.57
C TRP A 50 8.61 -14.17 -18.73
N ASN A 51 7.78 -15.01 -19.39
CA ASN A 51 6.66 -15.71 -18.77
C ASN A 51 6.84 -17.24 -18.71
N GLY A 52 8.06 -17.72 -18.95
CA GLY A 52 8.43 -19.14 -18.94
C GLY A 52 8.62 -19.74 -20.33
N GLY A 53 9.45 -20.75 -20.43
CA GLY A 53 9.77 -21.40 -21.70
C GLY A 53 10.32 -20.46 -22.75
N ASP A 54 9.69 -20.41 -23.90
CA ASP A 54 9.99 -19.52 -25.02
C ASP A 54 9.08 -18.27 -25.04
N GLU A 55 8.30 -18.03 -24.00
CA GLU A 55 7.24 -17.03 -23.99
C GLU A 55 7.63 -15.74 -23.27
N TRP A 56 7.37 -14.60 -23.90
CA TRP A 56 7.38 -13.25 -23.33
C TRP A 56 6.02 -12.60 -23.46
N VAL A 57 5.67 -11.78 -22.48
CA VAL A 57 4.43 -11.02 -22.47
C VAL A 57 4.73 -9.54 -22.31
N VAL A 58 4.09 -8.70 -23.13
CA VAL A 58 4.04 -7.25 -22.93
C VAL A 58 2.61 -6.90 -22.57
N ARG A 59 2.43 -6.35 -21.37
CA ARG A 59 1.12 -5.91 -20.88
C ARG A 59 0.90 -4.45 -21.24
N VAL A 60 -0.14 -4.21 -22.04
CA VAL A 60 -0.52 -2.87 -22.47
C VAL A 60 -1.96 -2.56 -22.07
N LEU A 61 -2.29 -1.27 -22.05
CA LEU A 61 -3.66 -0.78 -21.94
C LEU A 61 -3.81 0.51 -22.73
N ALA A 62 -5.05 0.88 -23.05
CA ALA A 62 -5.39 2.20 -23.55
C ALA A 62 -5.83 3.11 -22.39
N ASN A 63 -5.25 4.30 -22.28
CA ASN A 63 -5.64 5.31 -21.30
C ASN A 63 -6.67 6.33 -21.87
N ALA A 64 -6.96 6.25 -23.16
CA ALA A 64 -7.95 7.09 -23.85
C ALA A 64 -8.67 6.27 -24.94
N PRO A 65 -9.94 6.60 -25.26
CA PRO A 65 -10.65 5.98 -26.37
C PRO A 65 -10.05 6.39 -27.72
N GLY A 66 -10.04 5.47 -28.68
CA GLY A 66 -9.49 5.70 -30.01
C GLY A 66 -8.72 4.50 -30.55
N GLU A 67 -8.04 4.69 -31.67
CA GLU A 67 -7.21 3.65 -32.31
C GLU A 67 -5.81 3.64 -31.71
N TRP A 68 -5.32 2.44 -31.43
CA TRP A 68 -4.02 2.16 -30.84
C TRP A 68 -3.21 1.24 -31.73
N HIS A 69 -1.91 1.52 -31.87
CA HIS A 69 -0.96 0.74 -32.65
C HIS A 69 0.22 0.33 -31.79
N TRP A 70 0.78 -0.82 -32.10
CA TRP A 70 2.00 -1.26 -31.44
C TRP A 70 2.95 -1.97 -32.42
N THR A 71 4.24 -1.87 -32.14
CA THR A 71 5.31 -2.60 -32.86
C THR A 71 6.28 -3.18 -31.86
N SER A 72 6.58 -4.48 -31.98
CA SER A 72 7.46 -5.18 -31.05
C SER A 72 8.94 -5.03 -31.39
N GLY A 73 9.78 -5.06 -30.35
CA GLY A 73 11.23 -5.10 -30.43
C GLY A 73 11.84 -5.98 -29.35
N SER A 74 13.08 -6.40 -29.55
CA SER A 74 13.84 -7.15 -28.55
C SER A 74 15.34 -6.85 -28.64
N SER A 75 16.04 -7.08 -27.52
CA SER A 75 17.48 -7.04 -27.42
C SER A 75 17.97 -8.26 -26.61
N PRO A 76 18.80 -9.15 -27.20
CA PRO A 76 19.22 -9.16 -28.62
C PRO A 76 18.02 -9.31 -29.56
N LYS A 77 18.23 -8.94 -30.84
CA LYS A 77 17.17 -9.05 -31.84
C LYS A 77 16.85 -10.52 -32.13
N ASP A 78 15.58 -10.89 -31.91
CA ASP A 78 15.06 -12.22 -32.20
C ASP A 78 13.84 -12.12 -33.12
N ALA A 79 13.77 -13.00 -34.13
CA ALA A 79 12.75 -12.95 -35.18
C ALA A 79 11.34 -13.25 -34.64
N GLY A 80 11.20 -14.00 -33.54
CA GLY A 80 9.94 -14.29 -32.88
C GLY A 80 9.50 -13.22 -31.91
N LEU A 81 10.40 -12.31 -31.49
CA LEU A 81 10.13 -11.27 -30.51
C LEU A 81 10.05 -9.86 -31.13
N SER A 82 10.71 -9.64 -32.29
CA SER A 82 10.85 -8.31 -32.91
C SER A 82 10.11 -8.21 -34.24
N GLY A 83 9.64 -7.00 -34.57
CA GLY A 83 9.08 -6.65 -35.88
C GLY A 83 7.63 -7.10 -36.08
N GLN A 84 6.98 -7.59 -35.05
CA GLN A 84 5.54 -7.83 -35.09
C GLN A 84 4.81 -6.52 -34.81
N SER A 85 3.63 -6.35 -35.38
CA SER A 85 2.81 -5.16 -35.17
C SER A 85 1.33 -5.53 -35.11
N GLY A 86 0.55 -4.67 -34.51
CA GLY A 86 -0.90 -4.83 -34.43
C GLY A 86 -1.60 -3.54 -34.05
N ARG A 87 -2.90 -3.61 -34.00
CA ARG A 87 -3.77 -2.49 -33.60
C ARG A 87 -5.00 -2.98 -32.86
N PHE A 88 -5.59 -2.08 -32.09
CA PHE A 88 -6.88 -2.28 -31.41
C PHE A 88 -7.61 -0.95 -31.28
N VAL A 89 -8.90 -0.98 -30.99
CA VAL A 89 -9.73 0.21 -30.76
C VAL A 89 -10.22 0.19 -29.33
N ALA A 90 -9.95 1.27 -28.59
CA ALA A 90 -10.41 1.44 -27.22
C ALA A 90 -11.70 2.27 -27.17
N GLU A 91 -12.61 1.87 -26.30
CA GLU A 91 -13.90 2.53 -26.06
C GLU A 91 -14.03 2.92 -24.58
N SER A 92 -14.76 4.01 -24.33
CA SER A 92 -15.09 4.42 -22.95
C SER A 92 -16.03 3.42 -22.27
N TRP A 93 -15.95 3.35 -20.95
CA TRP A 93 -16.93 2.70 -20.11
C TRP A 93 -18.20 3.54 -20.01
N THR A 94 -19.35 2.92 -19.82
CA THR A 94 -20.59 3.61 -19.43
C THR A 94 -20.55 3.99 -17.95
N ALA A 95 -21.38 4.95 -17.53
CA ALA A 95 -21.48 5.35 -16.13
C ALA A 95 -21.84 4.16 -15.22
N ALA A 96 -22.78 3.31 -15.62
CA ALA A 96 -23.15 2.13 -14.84
C ALA A 96 -22.00 1.11 -14.70
N GLU A 97 -21.17 0.95 -15.73
CA GLU A 97 -19.99 0.10 -15.65
C GLU A 97 -18.91 0.68 -14.72
N LEU A 98 -18.71 2.01 -14.74
CA LEU A 98 -17.80 2.70 -13.83
C LEU A 98 -18.24 2.57 -12.36
N ASP A 99 -19.54 2.67 -12.11
CA ASP A 99 -20.09 2.52 -10.76
C ASP A 99 -20.02 1.07 -10.25
N ALA A 100 -20.15 0.10 -11.16
CA ALA A 100 -20.02 -1.32 -10.82
C ALA A 100 -18.58 -1.73 -10.42
N ASN A 101 -17.57 -1.07 -10.99
CA ASN A 101 -16.17 -1.28 -10.61
C ASN A 101 -15.36 0.02 -10.75
N PRO A 102 -15.01 0.68 -9.63
CA PRO A 102 -14.32 1.97 -9.66
C PRO A 102 -12.93 1.91 -10.32
N ASN A 103 -12.27 0.75 -10.37
CA ASN A 103 -10.97 0.59 -11.03
C ASN A 103 -11.02 0.85 -12.55
N ARG A 104 -12.20 0.79 -13.15
CA ARG A 104 -12.43 1.17 -14.56
C ARG A 104 -12.24 2.66 -14.83
N ARG A 105 -12.12 3.49 -13.79
CA ARG A 105 -11.82 4.93 -13.86
C ARG A 105 -10.33 5.21 -14.13
N GLY A 106 -9.50 4.19 -14.12
CA GLY A 106 -8.09 4.23 -14.49
C GLY A 106 -7.12 4.29 -13.32
N MET A 107 -5.86 4.56 -13.63
CA MET A 107 -4.78 4.58 -12.65
C MET A 107 -5.04 5.58 -11.53
N ILE A 108 -4.56 5.22 -10.33
CA ILE A 108 -4.55 6.12 -9.18
C ILE A 108 -3.37 7.08 -9.32
N GLY A 109 -3.65 8.36 -9.19
CA GLY A 109 -2.65 9.43 -9.20
C GLY A 109 -2.90 10.44 -8.09
N ALA A 110 -2.00 11.43 -7.98
CA ALA A 110 -2.18 12.54 -7.06
C ALA A 110 -3.39 13.40 -7.46
N SER A 111 -4.15 13.91 -6.48
CA SER A 111 -5.18 14.92 -6.70
C SER A 111 -4.59 16.21 -7.27
N ALA A 112 -5.44 17.06 -7.86
CA ALA A 112 -5.00 18.29 -8.52
C ALA A 112 -4.17 19.23 -7.61
N ASN A 113 -4.43 19.20 -6.30
CA ASN A 113 -3.63 19.97 -5.34
C ASN A 113 -2.42 19.20 -4.76
N GLY A 114 -2.21 17.96 -5.17
CA GLY A 114 -1.11 17.12 -4.74
C GLY A 114 -1.22 16.56 -3.31
N ARG A 115 -2.38 16.67 -2.65
CA ARG A 115 -2.53 16.27 -1.24
C ARG A 115 -3.28 14.97 -1.00
N GLY A 116 -4.10 14.55 -1.95
CA GLY A 116 -4.83 13.30 -1.91
C GLY A 116 -4.65 12.48 -3.16
N LEU A 117 -5.47 11.47 -3.32
CA LEU A 117 -5.47 10.57 -4.47
C LEU A 117 -6.76 10.71 -5.28
N GLN A 118 -6.67 10.43 -6.57
CA GLN A 118 -7.79 10.38 -7.49
C GLN A 118 -7.55 9.35 -8.59
N TYR A 119 -8.61 8.85 -9.18
CA TYR A 119 -8.53 8.08 -10.42
C TYR A 119 -8.18 8.98 -11.61
N ALA A 120 -7.78 8.38 -12.72
CA ALA A 120 -7.41 9.10 -13.94
C ALA A 120 -8.52 9.99 -14.50
N ASP A 121 -9.79 9.68 -14.24
CA ASP A 121 -10.95 10.50 -14.62
C ASP A 121 -11.22 11.69 -13.66
N GLY A 122 -10.39 11.85 -12.61
CA GLY A 122 -10.52 12.90 -11.61
C GLY A 122 -11.43 12.52 -10.42
N THR A 123 -12.05 11.35 -10.42
CA THR A 123 -12.86 10.89 -9.29
C THR A 123 -11.97 10.69 -8.05
N PRO A 124 -12.30 11.26 -6.89
CA PRO A 124 -11.51 11.11 -5.69
C PRO A 124 -11.35 9.64 -5.25
N PHE A 125 -10.13 9.30 -4.84
CA PHE A 125 -9.80 8.02 -4.24
C PHE A 125 -9.29 8.24 -2.82
N PHE A 126 -10.09 7.93 -1.81
CA PHE A 126 -9.67 7.92 -0.42
C PHE A 126 -9.22 6.50 -0.07
N LEU A 127 -7.90 6.31 0.09
CA LEU A 127 -7.32 4.98 0.30
C LEU A 127 -7.68 4.46 1.69
N LEU A 128 -8.33 3.30 1.75
CA LEU A 128 -8.49 2.50 2.96
C LEU A 128 -7.95 1.10 2.67
N GLY A 129 -6.74 0.84 3.13
CA GLY A 129 -6.00 -0.39 2.87
C GLY A 129 -5.90 -1.31 4.08
N ASP A 130 -5.60 -2.59 3.81
CA ASP A 130 -5.26 -3.60 4.81
C ASP A 130 -3.95 -4.30 4.44
N THR A 131 -3.24 -4.82 5.43
CA THR A 131 -1.92 -5.44 5.27
C THR A 131 -2.03 -6.95 5.15
N TRP A 132 -2.03 -7.47 3.93
CA TRP A 132 -2.03 -8.90 3.62
C TRP A 132 -0.68 -9.29 3.02
N TRP A 133 0.40 -9.08 3.79
CA TRP A 133 1.77 -9.19 3.27
C TRP A 133 2.05 -10.49 2.55
N SER A 134 1.51 -11.62 3.03
CA SER A 134 1.68 -12.94 2.44
C SER A 134 0.58 -13.36 1.46
N LEU A 135 -0.23 -12.41 0.94
CA LEU A 135 -1.27 -12.70 -0.06
C LEU A 135 -0.76 -13.54 -1.23
N PRO A 136 0.48 -13.37 -1.74
CA PRO A 136 0.98 -14.21 -2.82
C PRO A 136 1.07 -15.70 -2.49
N SER A 137 1.12 -16.05 -1.20
CA SER A 137 1.33 -17.43 -0.73
C SER A 137 0.06 -18.30 -0.80
N PHE A 138 0.24 -19.59 -0.54
CA PHE A 138 -0.83 -20.58 -0.41
C PHE A 138 -1.83 -20.28 0.73
N ARG A 139 -1.52 -19.33 1.62
CA ARG A 139 -2.36 -18.96 2.76
C ARG A 139 -3.61 -18.17 2.37
N PHE A 140 -3.61 -17.60 1.17
CA PHE A 140 -4.75 -16.97 0.54
C PHE A 140 -5.15 -17.76 -0.72
N PRO A 141 -5.70 -18.96 -0.59
CA PRO A 141 -6.08 -19.74 -1.76
C PRO A 141 -7.17 -19.03 -2.56
N LEU A 142 -6.99 -18.95 -3.87
CA LEU A 142 -8.00 -18.39 -4.78
C LEU A 142 -8.97 -19.50 -5.19
N ALA A 143 -10.26 -19.24 -5.05
CA ALA A 143 -11.33 -20.14 -5.50
C ALA A 143 -12.10 -19.53 -6.67
N ASP A 144 -12.82 -20.37 -7.42
CA ASP A 144 -13.67 -19.89 -8.52
C ASP A 144 -14.86 -19.06 -8.01
N LYS A 145 -15.30 -19.34 -6.77
CA LYS A 145 -16.41 -18.61 -6.11
C LYS A 145 -16.11 -18.47 -4.62
N ALA A 146 -16.54 -17.35 -4.04
CA ALA A 146 -16.55 -17.17 -2.60
C ALA A 146 -17.45 -18.24 -1.94
N THR A 147 -17.03 -18.71 -0.77
CA THR A 147 -17.86 -19.56 0.06
C THR A 147 -18.95 -18.68 0.67
N ALA A 148 -20.19 -18.84 0.25
CA ALA A 148 -21.31 -17.95 0.59
C ALA A 148 -21.75 -17.98 2.07
N THR A 149 -20.93 -18.47 2.99
CA THR A 149 -21.31 -18.73 4.39
C THR A 149 -21.30 -17.50 5.30
N GLY A 150 -20.72 -16.39 4.86
CA GLY A 150 -20.61 -15.17 5.68
C GLY A 150 -19.75 -15.28 6.95
N THR A 151 -19.33 -16.49 7.32
CA THR A 151 -18.47 -16.77 8.47
C THR A 151 -17.12 -17.25 7.97
N LEU A 152 -16.07 -16.50 8.30
CA LEU A 152 -14.69 -16.91 7.98
C LEU A 152 -14.22 -18.07 8.87
N GLY A 153 -13.32 -18.88 8.33
CA GLY A 153 -12.78 -20.05 9.05
C GLY A 153 -11.61 -20.68 8.29
N PRO A 154 -11.18 -21.89 8.72
CA PRO A 154 -10.00 -22.56 8.13
C PRO A 154 -10.10 -22.90 6.64
N GLN A 155 -11.30 -22.87 6.07
CA GLN A 155 -11.55 -23.13 4.64
C GLN A 155 -11.79 -21.85 3.84
N SER A 156 -11.66 -20.67 4.47
CA SER A 156 -11.86 -19.40 3.79
C SER A 156 -10.80 -19.17 2.71
N THR A 157 -11.23 -18.54 1.65
CA THR A 157 -10.44 -18.26 0.47
C THR A 157 -10.17 -16.75 0.34
N LEU A 158 -9.29 -16.35 -0.57
CA LEU A 158 -9.09 -14.94 -0.92
C LEU A 158 -10.43 -14.24 -1.24
N ASN A 159 -11.33 -14.95 -1.92
CA ASN A 159 -12.64 -14.42 -2.29
C ASN A 159 -13.47 -14.03 -1.07
N ASP A 160 -13.43 -14.86 -0.02
CA ASP A 160 -14.18 -14.62 1.22
C ASP A 160 -13.60 -13.41 1.98
N TYR A 161 -12.27 -13.34 2.09
CA TYR A 161 -11.58 -12.22 2.74
C TYR A 161 -11.82 -10.90 2.02
N VAL A 162 -11.78 -10.90 0.69
CA VAL A 162 -12.10 -9.71 -0.13
C VAL A 162 -13.54 -9.27 0.09
N ALA A 163 -14.48 -10.19 0.13
CA ALA A 163 -15.89 -9.87 0.37
C ALA A 163 -16.11 -9.20 1.74
N VAL A 164 -15.46 -9.71 2.80
CA VAL A 164 -15.52 -9.12 4.14
C VAL A 164 -14.94 -7.71 4.15
N ARG A 165 -13.73 -7.50 3.62
CA ARG A 165 -13.09 -6.18 3.63
C ARG A 165 -13.84 -5.16 2.79
N LYS A 166 -14.39 -5.55 1.64
CA LYS A 166 -15.27 -4.67 0.86
C LYS A 166 -16.50 -4.23 1.66
N ALA A 167 -17.13 -5.12 2.39
CA ALA A 167 -18.27 -4.80 3.26
C ALA A 167 -17.87 -3.85 4.40
N GLN A 168 -16.62 -3.89 4.84
CA GLN A 168 -16.02 -2.98 5.83
C GLN A 168 -15.47 -1.68 5.22
N GLY A 169 -15.70 -1.42 3.92
CA GLY A 169 -15.32 -0.19 3.25
C GLY A 169 -13.87 -0.10 2.76
N PHE A 170 -13.09 -1.17 2.86
CA PHE A 170 -11.74 -1.21 2.31
C PHE A 170 -11.75 -1.23 0.78
N ASN A 171 -10.75 -0.60 0.17
CA ASN A 171 -10.56 -0.50 -1.27
C ASN A 171 -9.13 -0.77 -1.74
N CYS A 172 -8.22 -1.09 -0.82
CA CYS A 172 -6.82 -1.37 -1.12
C CYS A 172 -6.30 -2.54 -0.27
N VAL A 173 -5.34 -3.29 -0.82
CA VAL A 173 -4.68 -4.41 -0.14
C VAL A 173 -3.18 -4.32 -0.37
N GLY A 174 -2.41 -4.17 0.70
CA GLY A 174 -0.95 -4.24 0.69
C GLY A 174 -0.47 -5.68 0.69
N LEU A 175 0.47 -6.00 -0.20
CA LEU A 175 1.09 -7.32 -0.31
C LEU A 175 2.58 -7.22 -0.68
N ILE A 176 3.37 -8.23 -0.29
CA ILE A 176 4.78 -8.33 -0.67
C ILE A 176 4.92 -9.46 -1.69
N ALA A 177 5.24 -9.10 -2.95
CA ALA A 177 5.22 -10.04 -4.07
C ALA A 177 6.24 -11.17 -3.93
N ALA A 178 7.45 -10.88 -3.44
CA ALA A 178 8.49 -11.87 -3.16
C ALA A 178 8.87 -11.83 -1.68
N GLN A 179 8.00 -12.37 -0.86
CA GLN A 179 8.18 -12.39 0.58
C GLN A 179 9.04 -13.57 1.02
N PRO A 180 10.17 -13.31 1.73
CA PRO A 180 10.92 -14.37 2.36
C PRO A 180 10.15 -14.97 3.54
N ALA A 181 10.45 -16.21 3.88
CA ALA A 181 9.94 -16.82 5.10
C ALA A 181 10.47 -16.07 6.33
N TRP A 182 9.61 -15.51 7.14
CA TRP A 182 9.97 -14.88 8.41
C TRP A 182 9.56 -15.66 9.63
N ALA A 183 9.10 -16.86 9.43
CA ALA A 183 8.65 -17.68 10.51
C ALA A 183 9.77 -18.00 11.48
N ASN A 184 9.49 -17.75 12.71
CA ASN A 184 10.30 -18.24 13.80
C ASN A 184 9.88 -19.69 14.13
N ASP A 185 10.47 -20.65 13.42
CA ASP A 185 10.33 -22.09 13.73
C ASP A 185 11.45 -22.59 14.65
N GLY A 186 12.05 -21.66 15.42
CA GLY A 186 13.18 -21.95 16.30
C GLY A 186 14.54 -21.94 15.60
N LYS A 187 14.60 -21.65 14.28
CA LYS A 187 15.85 -21.49 13.54
C LYS A 187 16.26 -20.02 13.44
N PRO A 188 17.57 -19.71 13.40
CA PRO A 188 18.04 -18.35 13.26
C PRO A 188 17.48 -17.69 11.98
N ASN A 189 16.98 -16.46 12.11
CA ASN A 189 16.60 -15.65 10.95
C ASN A 189 17.81 -15.16 10.15
N SER A 190 19.01 -15.25 10.72
CA SER A 190 20.27 -14.87 10.08
C SER A 190 21.26 -16.01 10.18
N LEU A 191 22.13 -16.14 9.18
CA LEU A 191 23.19 -17.11 9.10
C LEU A 191 24.54 -16.39 9.10
N GLN A 192 25.50 -16.94 9.86
CA GLN A 192 26.86 -16.42 9.84
C GLN A 192 27.63 -17.02 8.66
N MET A 193 28.18 -16.17 7.84
CA MET A 193 29.04 -16.55 6.72
C MET A 193 30.46 -16.87 7.20
N ASP A 194 31.26 -17.51 6.37
CA ASP A 194 32.67 -17.89 6.68
C ASP A 194 33.55 -16.66 6.97
N ASP A 195 33.21 -15.49 6.41
CA ASP A 195 33.88 -14.23 6.68
C ASP A 195 33.44 -13.56 8.00
N GLY A 196 32.58 -14.22 8.78
CA GLY A 196 32.05 -13.74 10.05
C GLY A 196 30.86 -12.79 9.93
N THR A 197 30.43 -12.40 8.72
CA THR A 197 29.26 -11.54 8.54
C THR A 197 27.98 -12.31 8.75
N TRP A 198 26.95 -11.62 9.26
CA TRP A 198 25.60 -12.16 9.40
C TRP A 198 24.75 -11.73 8.21
N VAL A 199 24.09 -12.69 7.57
CA VAL A 199 23.17 -12.45 6.47
C VAL A 199 21.83 -13.04 6.82
N ARG A 200 20.79 -12.24 6.68
CA ARG A 200 19.43 -12.70 6.94
C ARG A 200 19.01 -13.72 5.90
N ALA A 201 18.42 -14.84 6.34
CA ALA A 201 17.93 -15.88 5.47
C ALA A 201 16.74 -15.37 4.66
N ALA A 202 16.85 -15.41 3.34
CA ALA A 202 15.81 -14.93 2.43
C ALA A 202 14.63 -15.91 2.36
N TRP A 203 14.92 -17.24 2.27
CA TRP A 203 13.91 -18.30 2.29
C TRP A 203 14.39 -19.49 3.11
N LYS A 204 13.45 -20.27 3.61
CA LYS A 204 13.79 -21.52 4.27
C LYS A 204 13.93 -22.66 3.28
N GLN A 205 14.72 -23.66 3.66
CA GLN A 205 14.96 -24.83 2.85
C GLN A 205 13.68 -25.56 2.47
N PRO A 206 13.56 -26.08 1.25
CA PRO A 206 12.58 -27.09 0.90
C PRO A 206 12.65 -28.26 1.87
N GLY A 207 11.51 -28.72 2.39
CA GLY A 207 11.44 -29.83 3.33
C GLY A 207 11.77 -29.48 4.79
N THR A 208 12.16 -28.26 5.13
CA THR A 208 12.01 -27.78 6.49
C THR A 208 10.53 -27.53 6.69
N GLN A 209 9.96 -28.14 7.70
CA GLN A 209 8.54 -28.11 8.03
C GLN A 209 8.05 -26.72 8.50
N SER A 210 8.62 -25.65 8.00
CA SER A 210 8.10 -24.33 8.30
C SER A 210 6.81 -24.16 7.51
N ALA A 211 5.69 -24.30 8.18
CA ALA A 211 4.37 -23.95 7.67
C ALA A 211 4.29 -22.49 7.18
N LYS A 212 5.29 -21.69 7.49
CA LYS A 212 5.43 -20.29 7.10
C LYS A 212 6.37 -20.06 5.91
N ASP A 213 6.79 -21.11 5.21
CA ASP A 213 7.46 -20.96 3.91
C ASP A 213 6.47 -20.32 2.91
N MET A 214 6.85 -19.16 2.38
CA MET A 214 5.97 -18.32 1.56
C MET A 214 6.00 -18.71 0.09
N HIS A 215 5.74 -19.96 -0.20
CA HIS A 215 5.50 -20.45 -1.56
C HIS A 215 4.01 -20.37 -1.94
N ASN A 216 3.70 -20.52 -3.20
CA ASN A 216 2.36 -20.73 -3.72
C ASN A 216 2.29 -21.96 -4.62
N GLU A 217 1.19 -22.17 -5.31
CA GLU A 217 0.98 -23.32 -6.19
C GLU A 217 1.98 -23.38 -7.36
N GLY A 218 2.60 -22.23 -7.74
CA GLY A 218 3.68 -22.14 -8.71
C GLY A 218 5.09 -22.29 -8.13
N GLY A 219 5.21 -22.53 -6.83
CA GLY A 219 6.49 -22.68 -6.13
C GLY A 219 6.95 -21.40 -5.44
N ARG A 220 8.25 -21.11 -5.48
CA ARG A 220 8.90 -19.93 -4.92
C ARG A 220 9.22 -18.90 -5.99
N PRO A 221 9.38 -17.60 -5.64
CA PRO A 221 9.56 -16.54 -6.65
C PRO A 221 10.88 -16.63 -7.42
N PHE A 222 11.92 -17.21 -6.82
CA PHE A 222 13.24 -17.39 -7.45
C PHE A 222 13.66 -18.85 -7.40
N GLU A 223 14.62 -19.22 -8.27
CA GLU A 223 15.05 -20.60 -8.41
C GLU A 223 16.00 -21.06 -7.28
N PHE A 224 15.89 -22.33 -6.96
CA PHE A 224 16.80 -23.11 -6.13
C PHE A 224 17.34 -24.32 -6.95
N PRO A 225 18.58 -24.76 -6.70
CA PRO A 225 19.51 -24.25 -5.70
C PRO A 225 20.05 -22.86 -6.06
N GLY A 226 20.39 -22.08 -5.04
CA GLY A 226 21.01 -20.78 -5.20
C GLY A 226 22.51 -20.85 -5.46
N LYS A 227 23.18 -19.69 -5.46
CA LYS A 227 24.60 -19.55 -5.80
C LYS A 227 25.54 -19.48 -4.58
N VAL A 228 24.99 -19.47 -3.37
CA VAL A 228 25.78 -19.27 -2.14
C VAL A 228 26.33 -20.61 -1.67
N PRO A 229 27.65 -20.86 -1.76
CA PRO A 229 28.23 -22.16 -1.40
C PRO A 229 27.93 -22.53 0.06
N GLY A 230 27.37 -23.74 0.26
CA GLY A 230 26.95 -24.25 1.57
C GLY A 230 25.60 -23.75 2.06
N PHE A 231 24.95 -22.83 1.32
CA PHE A 231 23.66 -22.25 1.62
C PHE A 231 22.73 -22.22 0.40
N GLU A 232 22.97 -23.09 -0.57
CA GLU A 232 22.24 -23.12 -1.84
C GLU A 232 20.74 -23.38 -1.67
N ASP A 233 20.37 -24.05 -0.57
CA ASP A 233 18.96 -24.32 -0.24
C ASP A 233 18.29 -23.20 0.56
N VAL A 234 19.05 -22.21 1.02
CA VAL A 234 18.54 -21.10 1.84
C VAL A 234 18.43 -19.80 1.05
N PHE A 235 19.46 -19.50 0.26
CA PHE A 235 19.53 -18.31 -0.57
C PHE A 235 19.27 -18.68 -2.03
N PRO A 236 18.18 -18.18 -2.64
CA PRO A 236 17.89 -18.48 -4.06
C PRO A 236 18.87 -17.81 -5.02
N ASP A 237 18.90 -18.28 -6.27
CA ASP A 237 19.48 -17.53 -7.36
C ASP A 237 18.52 -16.43 -7.80
N MET A 238 18.75 -15.20 -7.31
CA MET A 238 17.88 -14.04 -7.60
C MET A 238 18.03 -13.52 -9.04
N ASP A 239 19.01 -14.04 -9.81
CA ASP A 239 19.11 -13.80 -11.26
C ASP A 239 18.29 -14.82 -12.07
N ARG A 240 17.57 -15.73 -11.41
CA ARG A 240 16.66 -16.70 -12.03
C ARG A 240 15.30 -16.66 -11.38
N ILE A 241 14.38 -16.02 -12.09
CA ILE A 241 13.00 -15.90 -11.62
C ILE A 241 12.18 -17.14 -11.97
N ASN A 242 11.18 -17.45 -11.14
CA ASN A 242 10.23 -18.52 -11.40
C ASN A 242 8.90 -17.94 -11.92
N PRO A 243 8.63 -17.97 -13.23
CA PRO A 243 7.41 -17.41 -13.80
C PRO A 243 6.11 -18.05 -13.28
N ASP A 244 6.13 -19.32 -12.91
CA ASP A 244 4.90 -20.02 -12.47
C ASP A 244 4.40 -19.50 -11.11
N TYR A 245 5.32 -19.10 -10.22
CA TYR A 245 4.96 -18.38 -9.02
C TYR A 245 4.19 -17.09 -9.33
N PHE A 246 4.71 -16.30 -10.28
CA PHE A 246 4.09 -15.03 -10.67
C PHE A 246 2.81 -15.20 -11.47
N LYS A 247 2.63 -16.27 -12.24
CA LYS A 247 1.35 -16.60 -12.88
C LYS A 247 0.24 -16.85 -11.85
N THR A 248 0.60 -17.51 -10.73
CA THR A 248 -0.33 -17.68 -9.62
C THR A 248 -0.68 -16.34 -8.96
N LEU A 249 0.32 -15.48 -8.75
CA LEU A 249 0.11 -14.13 -8.23
C LEU A 249 -0.75 -13.28 -9.18
N ASP A 250 -0.51 -13.35 -10.50
CA ASP A 250 -1.32 -12.63 -11.50
C ASP A 250 -2.82 -12.88 -11.33
N ARG A 251 -3.21 -14.13 -11.15
CA ARG A 251 -4.63 -14.51 -10.96
C ARG A 251 -5.25 -13.81 -9.73
N LYS A 252 -4.46 -13.66 -8.65
CA LYS A 252 -4.91 -12.98 -7.42
C LYS A 252 -5.02 -11.48 -7.64
N ILE A 253 -4.06 -10.87 -8.33
CA ILE A 253 -4.07 -9.44 -8.67
C ILE A 253 -5.24 -9.12 -9.62
N ASP A 254 -5.46 -9.96 -10.63
CA ASP A 254 -6.60 -9.83 -11.54
C ASP A 254 -7.92 -9.88 -10.77
N TYR A 255 -8.08 -10.85 -9.89
CA TYR A 255 -9.26 -10.96 -9.05
C TYR A 255 -9.49 -9.71 -8.18
N LEU A 256 -8.45 -9.18 -7.53
CA LEU A 256 -8.57 -7.94 -6.76
C LEU A 256 -9.05 -6.78 -7.63
N ASN A 257 -8.45 -6.58 -8.81
CA ASN A 257 -8.88 -5.52 -9.74
C ASN A 257 -10.32 -5.71 -10.23
N GLU A 258 -10.74 -6.94 -10.52
CA GLU A 258 -12.12 -7.27 -10.89
C GLU A 258 -13.11 -6.96 -9.77
N GLN A 259 -12.69 -7.11 -8.51
CA GLN A 259 -13.50 -6.78 -7.35
C GLN A 259 -13.48 -5.30 -6.98
N GLY A 260 -12.78 -4.43 -7.73
CA GLY A 260 -12.64 -3.00 -7.42
C GLY A 260 -11.71 -2.71 -6.26
N MET A 261 -10.87 -3.68 -5.85
CA MET A 261 -9.79 -3.50 -4.91
C MET A 261 -8.51 -3.10 -5.64
N VAL A 262 -7.75 -2.18 -5.06
CA VAL A 262 -6.45 -1.75 -5.58
C VAL A 262 -5.35 -2.54 -4.89
N PRO A 263 -4.61 -3.42 -5.59
CA PRO A 263 -3.42 -4.02 -5.02
C PRO A 263 -2.35 -2.95 -4.79
N PHE A 264 -1.77 -2.92 -3.62
CA PHE A 264 -0.56 -2.18 -3.33
C PHE A 264 0.59 -3.20 -3.25
N ILE A 265 1.36 -3.31 -4.34
CA ILE A 265 2.35 -4.36 -4.52
C ILE A 265 3.73 -3.86 -4.11
N GLU A 266 4.26 -4.41 -3.06
CA GLU A 266 5.64 -4.25 -2.65
C GLU A 266 6.46 -5.41 -3.24
N ILE A 267 7.47 -5.10 -4.05
CA ILE A 267 8.09 -6.13 -4.89
C ILE A 267 8.99 -7.08 -4.10
N SER A 268 9.65 -6.58 -3.07
CA SER A 268 10.47 -7.39 -2.16
C SER A 268 10.52 -6.79 -0.77
N ARG A 269 10.97 -7.57 0.20
CA ARG A 269 11.20 -7.13 1.57
C ARG A 269 12.68 -6.94 1.85
N ARG A 270 13.00 -6.03 2.76
CA ARG A 270 14.38 -5.71 3.18
C ARG A 270 15.22 -6.94 3.55
N ASP A 271 14.59 -8.02 4.00
CA ASP A 271 15.27 -9.25 4.42
C ASP A 271 16.14 -9.85 3.32
N SER A 272 15.75 -9.65 2.06
CA SER A 272 16.51 -10.14 0.91
C SER A 272 17.68 -9.24 0.50
N GLY A 273 17.71 -7.99 0.98
CA GLY A 273 18.69 -6.99 0.55
C GLY A 273 20.14 -7.37 0.82
N GLN A 274 20.44 -7.88 2.01
CA GLN A 274 21.80 -8.30 2.37
C GLN A 274 22.30 -9.46 1.49
N CYS A 275 21.45 -10.47 1.25
CA CYS A 275 21.77 -11.58 0.37
C CYS A 275 21.97 -11.09 -1.08
N TRP A 276 21.09 -10.23 -1.54
CA TRP A 276 21.14 -9.68 -2.90
C TRP A 276 22.42 -8.89 -3.14
N GLN A 277 22.73 -7.95 -2.24
CA GLN A 277 23.92 -7.10 -2.33
C GLN A 277 25.21 -7.91 -2.23
N LYS A 278 25.25 -8.94 -1.36
CA LYS A 278 26.46 -9.71 -1.08
C LYS A 278 26.78 -10.74 -2.16
N PHE A 279 25.78 -11.40 -2.76
CA PHE A 279 25.98 -12.60 -3.57
C PHE A 279 25.55 -12.45 -5.05
N HIS A 280 24.99 -11.30 -5.43
CA HIS A 280 24.56 -11.00 -6.78
C HIS A 280 25.18 -9.69 -7.27
N ASP A 281 25.10 -9.43 -8.58
CA ASP A 281 25.54 -8.17 -9.16
C ASP A 281 24.51 -7.07 -8.81
N TRP A 282 24.62 -6.60 -7.58
CA TRP A 282 23.91 -5.42 -7.12
C TRP A 282 24.52 -4.19 -7.79
N PRO A 283 23.92 -3.25 -8.37
CA PRO A 283 22.49 -2.97 -8.50
C PRO A 283 21.81 -3.55 -9.75
N GLU A 284 22.55 -4.14 -10.68
CA GLU A 284 22.02 -4.63 -11.96
C GLU A 284 20.95 -5.71 -11.76
N SER A 285 21.19 -6.65 -10.86
CA SER A 285 20.25 -7.73 -10.55
C SER A 285 18.95 -7.20 -9.95
N TYR A 286 19.03 -6.25 -9.00
CA TYR A 286 17.83 -5.68 -8.39
C TYR A 286 17.08 -4.75 -9.36
N ALA A 287 17.80 -3.95 -10.18
CA ALA A 287 17.18 -3.12 -11.21
C ALA A 287 16.40 -3.95 -12.24
N ARG A 288 16.93 -5.13 -12.61
CA ARG A 288 16.24 -6.10 -13.48
C ARG A 288 14.95 -6.60 -12.83
N TYR A 289 14.98 -6.88 -11.54
CA TYR A 289 13.80 -7.31 -10.81
C TYR A 289 12.75 -6.19 -10.69
N VAL A 290 13.15 -4.96 -10.39
CA VAL A 290 12.27 -3.78 -10.43
C VAL A 290 11.59 -3.65 -11.79
N GLN A 291 12.38 -3.76 -12.89
CA GLN A 291 11.86 -3.71 -14.25
C GLN A 291 10.87 -4.85 -14.53
N TYR A 292 11.18 -6.07 -14.14
CA TYR A 292 10.30 -7.22 -14.30
C TYR A 292 8.94 -6.99 -13.64
N MET A 293 8.95 -6.45 -12.43
CA MET A 293 7.73 -6.18 -11.66
C MET A 293 6.92 -5.03 -12.26
N ILE A 294 7.58 -3.95 -12.71
CA ILE A 294 6.92 -2.84 -13.43
C ILE A 294 6.29 -3.36 -14.74
N ALA A 295 7.01 -4.16 -15.51
CA ALA A 295 6.51 -4.73 -16.75
C ALA A 295 5.31 -5.65 -16.51
N ARG A 296 5.33 -6.42 -15.40
CA ARG A 296 4.28 -7.39 -15.10
C ARG A 296 3.01 -6.74 -14.51
N TYR A 297 3.16 -5.71 -13.68
CA TYR A 297 2.03 -5.15 -12.94
C TYR A 297 1.69 -3.69 -13.29
N GLY A 298 2.51 -3.00 -14.07
CA GLY A 298 2.28 -1.60 -14.42
C GLY A 298 1.07 -1.34 -15.34
N ALA A 299 0.44 -2.38 -15.88
CA ALA A 299 -0.82 -2.30 -16.63
C ALA A 299 -2.05 -2.74 -15.80
N HIS A 300 -1.89 -2.97 -14.51
CA HIS A 300 -3.00 -3.16 -13.56
C HIS A 300 -3.29 -1.85 -12.83
N ILE A 301 -4.49 -1.68 -12.33
CA ILE A 301 -4.81 -0.57 -11.43
C ILE A 301 -4.22 -0.89 -10.07
N THR A 302 -3.04 -0.37 -9.81
CA THR A 302 -2.20 -0.73 -8.65
C THR A 302 -1.33 0.43 -8.18
N LEU A 303 -0.81 0.33 -6.96
CA LEU A 303 0.34 1.08 -6.46
C LEU A 303 1.54 0.13 -6.39
N LEU A 304 2.73 0.61 -6.68
CA LEU A 304 3.96 -0.18 -6.64
C LEU A 304 4.95 0.40 -5.63
N SER A 305 5.53 -0.50 -4.86
CA SER A 305 6.66 -0.18 -3.98
C SER A 305 7.87 -1.01 -4.38
N PRO A 306 8.94 -0.39 -4.90
CA PRO A 306 10.18 -1.10 -5.20
C PRO A 306 10.86 -1.74 -3.99
N ILE A 307 10.45 -1.43 -2.76
CA ILE A 307 10.98 -2.02 -1.53
C ILE A 307 10.03 -1.86 -0.34
N HIS A 308 9.84 -2.92 0.41
CA HIS A 308 9.25 -2.91 1.75
C HIS A 308 10.37 -2.76 2.79
N TYR A 309 10.57 -1.53 3.29
CA TYR A 309 11.67 -1.15 4.19
C TYR A 309 11.15 -0.83 5.61
N ASP A 310 10.29 -1.67 6.14
CA ASP A 310 9.55 -1.47 7.38
C ASP A 310 10.41 -1.46 8.66
N TYR A 311 11.68 -1.84 8.59
CA TYR A 311 12.58 -1.92 9.73
C TYR A 311 14.04 -1.84 9.30
N TYR A 312 14.89 -1.15 10.03
CA TYR A 312 16.27 -0.85 9.64
C TYR A 312 17.33 -1.80 10.19
N GLU A 313 16.99 -2.68 11.15
CA GLU A 313 17.94 -3.65 11.65
C GLU A 313 18.09 -4.85 10.71
N GLN A 314 19.31 -5.40 10.66
CA GLN A 314 19.62 -6.60 9.88
C GLN A 314 19.28 -6.50 8.38
N THR A 315 19.49 -5.31 7.80
CA THR A 315 19.33 -5.04 6.38
C THR A 315 20.44 -4.13 5.87
N ILE A 316 20.41 -3.78 4.57
CA ILE A 316 21.26 -2.73 4.01
C ILE A 316 20.63 -1.36 4.23
N PRO A 317 21.40 -0.25 4.19
CA PRO A 317 20.86 1.10 4.27
C PRO A 317 19.78 1.38 3.23
N ALA A 318 18.79 2.21 3.56
CA ALA A 318 17.69 2.55 2.64
C ALA A 318 18.20 3.24 1.37
N GLU A 319 19.22 4.09 1.49
CA GLU A 319 19.85 4.79 0.37
C GLU A 319 20.49 3.84 -0.65
N ASP A 320 20.93 2.65 -0.24
CA ASP A 320 21.49 1.64 -1.15
C ASP A 320 20.44 1.14 -2.15
N TYR A 321 19.16 1.16 -1.79
CA TYR A 321 18.06 0.82 -2.71
C TYR A 321 17.80 1.91 -3.75
N ASN A 322 18.16 3.17 -3.48
CA ASN A 322 18.03 4.23 -4.49
C ASN A 322 18.86 3.94 -5.74
N VAL A 323 20.02 3.30 -5.59
CA VAL A 323 20.92 3.02 -6.71
C VAL A 323 20.25 2.11 -7.76
N PRO A 324 19.80 0.89 -7.45
CA PRO A 324 19.15 0.02 -8.43
C PRO A 324 17.77 0.53 -8.88
N ILE A 325 17.00 1.21 -8.01
CA ILE A 325 15.70 1.75 -8.39
C ILE A 325 15.85 2.88 -9.40
N ASN A 326 16.77 3.83 -9.16
CA ASN A 326 17.06 4.90 -10.09
C ASN A 326 17.66 4.35 -11.40
N LEU A 327 18.52 3.34 -11.33
CA LEU A 327 19.05 2.66 -12.52
C LEU A 327 17.93 2.05 -13.38
N ALA A 328 16.95 1.41 -12.76
CA ALA A 328 15.79 0.86 -13.47
C ALA A 328 14.97 1.98 -14.13
N ILE A 329 14.70 3.07 -13.40
CA ILE A 329 13.93 4.22 -13.91
C ILE A 329 14.68 4.94 -15.04
N GLU A 330 15.98 5.16 -14.91
CA GLU A 330 16.81 5.79 -15.93
C GLU A 330 16.83 4.96 -17.21
N ARG A 331 16.98 3.65 -17.10
CA ARG A 331 17.13 2.73 -18.24
C ARG A 331 15.82 2.42 -18.93
N TYR A 332 14.75 2.27 -18.18
CA TYR A 332 13.48 1.73 -18.67
C TYR A 332 12.30 2.71 -18.55
N GLY A 333 12.47 3.80 -17.83
CA GLY A 333 11.42 4.77 -17.52
C GLY A 333 10.61 4.41 -16.27
N LYS A 334 9.83 5.39 -15.81
CA LYS A 334 8.77 5.15 -14.80
C LYS A 334 7.67 4.26 -15.40
N PRO A 335 6.79 3.67 -14.57
CA PRO A 335 5.65 2.88 -15.06
C PRO A 335 4.89 3.60 -16.18
N PRO A 336 4.68 2.96 -17.34
CA PRO A 336 4.29 3.67 -18.58
C PRO A 336 2.88 4.28 -18.51
N PHE A 337 2.00 3.71 -17.69
CA PHE A 337 0.60 4.12 -17.58
C PHE A 337 0.28 4.98 -16.36
N GLY A 338 1.32 5.45 -15.63
CA GLY A 338 1.15 6.37 -14.53
C GLY A 338 0.93 5.71 -13.16
N THR A 339 1.24 4.43 -13.01
CA THR A 339 1.27 3.78 -11.69
C THR A 339 2.22 4.52 -10.75
N MET A 340 1.72 4.94 -9.59
CA MET A 340 2.52 5.63 -8.58
C MET A 340 3.52 4.69 -7.92
N LEU A 341 4.72 5.22 -7.67
CA LEU A 341 5.76 4.56 -6.89
C LEU A 341 5.78 5.10 -5.46
N THR A 342 5.96 4.21 -4.51
CA THR A 342 6.09 4.54 -3.08
C THR A 342 7.03 3.55 -2.41
N ALA A 343 7.20 3.62 -1.10
CA ALA A 343 7.86 2.60 -0.29
C ALA A 343 7.17 2.49 1.06
N ASN A 344 7.17 1.29 1.66
CA ASN A 344 6.91 1.17 3.08
C ASN A 344 8.22 1.49 3.84
N PRO A 345 8.28 2.60 4.57
CA PRO A 345 9.52 3.10 5.15
C PRO A 345 9.65 2.74 6.62
N ASN A 346 10.81 3.09 7.20
CA ASN A 346 10.99 3.28 8.63
C ASN A 346 12.00 4.42 8.89
N PRO A 347 11.58 5.58 9.43
CA PRO A 347 10.22 5.94 9.89
C PRO A 347 9.34 6.58 8.81
N SER A 348 9.92 7.13 7.75
CA SER A 348 9.18 7.78 6.67
C SER A 348 9.95 7.73 5.34
N THR A 349 9.21 7.82 4.24
CA THR A 349 9.81 7.88 2.90
C THR A 349 10.71 9.09 2.72
N LEU A 350 10.40 10.21 3.37
CA LEU A 350 11.25 11.40 3.34
C LEU A 350 12.61 11.15 4.00
N VAL A 351 12.62 10.50 5.17
CA VAL A 351 13.86 10.17 5.90
C VAL A 351 14.68 9.14 5.14
N ASN A 352 14.05 8.11 4.58
CA ASN A 352 14.76 7.00 3.94
C ASN A 352 15.25 7.33 2.52
N PHE A 353 14.49 8.09 1.74
CA PHE A 353 14.73 8.27 0.31
C PHE A 353 14.90 9.73 -0.13
N GLY A 354 14.67 10.70 0.78
CA GLY A 354 14.88 12.12 0.53
C GLY A 354 13.75 12.78 -0.27
N THR A 355 13.93 14.08 -0.54
CA THR A 355 13.10 14.88 -1.45
C THR A 355 13.50 14.65 -2.90
N ASP A 356 12.63 15.03 -3.85
CA ASP A 356 12.87 14.92 -5.30
C ASP A 356 13.27 13.49 -5.76
N SER A 357 12.90 12.48 -4.97
CA SER A 357 13.17 11.07 -5.24
C SER A 357 12.14 10.47 -6.20
N TRP A 358 12.31 9.18 -6.49
CA TRP A 358 11.35 8.40 -7.29
C TRP A 358 9.97 8.23 -6.60
N ILE A 359 9.84 8.60 -5.34
CA ILE A 359 8.59 8.51 -4.54
C ILE A 359 7.52 9.47 -5.12
N ASP A 360 6.36 8.93 -5.46
CA ASP A 360 5.17 9.68 -5.90
C ASP A 360 4.10 9.80 -4.78
N LEU A 361 4.08 8.85 -3.83
CA LEU A 361 3.22 8.82 -2.65
C LEU A 361 4.08 8.67 -1.40
N HIS A 362 4.00 9.61 -0.48
CA HIS A 362 4.70 9.52 0.81
C HIS A 362 4.02 8.57 1.79
N GLN A 363 4.84 7.90 2.59
CA GLN A 363 4.37 7.08 3.70
C GLN A 363 5.17 7.33 4.97
N SER A 364 4.51 7.32 6.12
CA SER A 364 5.12 6.93 7.37
C SER A 364 4.84 5.45 7.62
N GLY A 365 5.77 4.72 8.23
CA GLY A 365 5.61 3.29 8.42
C GLY A 365 6.36 2.75 9.61
N ASN A 366 5.84 1.68 10.17
CA ASN A 366 6.36 0.91 11.31
C ASN A 366 6.79 1.72 12.53
N VAL A 367 6.23 2.91 12.72
CA VAL A 367 6.38 3.73 13.92
C VAL A 367 5.06 3.71 14.67
N ARG A 368 5.06 3.12 15.86
CA ARG A 368 3.84 2.75 16.59
C ARG A 368 3.65 3.58 17.86
N GLU A 369 3.93 4.86 17.75
CA GLU A 369 3.87 5.84 18.83
C GLU A 369 3.28 7.14 18.30
N HIS A 370 2.83 8.01 19.17
CA HIS A 370 2.23 9.29 18.79
C HIS A 370 3.10 10.13 17.84
N TYR A 371 4.41 10.10 17.98
CA TYR A 371 5.27 10.92 17.13
C TYR A 371 5.40 10.42 15.68
N THR A 372 4.82 9.28 15.32
CA THR A 372 4.66 8.91 13.90
C THR A 372 3.92 10.00 13.13
N TYR A 373 3.03 10.73 13.79
CA TYR A 373 2.26 11.80 13.17
C TYR A 373 3.12 13.01 12.81
N TRP A 374 4.23 13.22 13.51
CA TRP A 374 5.22 14.22 13.14
C TRP A 374 5.81 13.97 11.75
N TYR A 375 6.17 12.74 11.45
CA TYR A 375 6.70 12.42 10.12
C TYR A 375 5.72 12.74 8.99
N LEU A 376 4.42 12.59 9.22
CA LEU A 376 3.39 13.00 8.25
C LEU A 376 3.36 14.52 8.06
N THR A 377 3.49 15.29 9.15
CA THR A 377 3.57 16.75 9.07
C THR A 377 4.82 17.21 8.35
N GLU A 378 5.98 16.60 8.62
CA GLU A 378 7.23 16.88 7.92
C GLU A 378 7.12 16.62 6.41
N MET A 379 6.55 15.49 6.01
CA MET A 379 6.31 15.19 4.59
C MET A 379 5.33 16.16 3.95
N PHE A 380 4.27 16.54 4.69
CA PHE A 380 3.31 17.54 4.22
C PHE A 380 3.95 18.91 3.98
N GLU A 381 4.89 19.34 4.83
CA GLU A 381 5.60 20.61 4.72
C GLU A 381 6.70 20.58 3.66
N ALA A 382 7.40 19.45 3.52
CA ALA A 382 8.55 19.32 2.62
C ALA A 382 8.15 19.31 1.14
N GLU A 383 7.10 18.57 0.78
CA GLU A 383 6.71 18.39 -0.62
C GLU A 383 5.18 18.39 -0.81
N ARG A 384 4.74 18.78 -2.01
CA ARG A 384 3.34 18.63 -2.44
C ARG A 384 3.11 17.27 -3.05
N LYS A 385 3.15 16.24 -2.22
CA LYS A 385 2.81 14.87 -2.59
C LYS A 385 1.72 14.34 -1.65
N PRO A 386 0.85 13.41 -2.10
CA PRO A 386 -0.06 12.73 -1.20
C PRO A 386 0.71 11.93 -0.16
N ALA A 387 0.18 11.79 1.05
CA ALA A 387 0.78 11.03 2.13
C ALA A 387 -0.24 10.15 2.85
N ILE A 388 0.22 9.00 3.34
CA ILE A 388 -0.53 8.06 4.17
C ILE A 388 0.30 7.59 5.37
N ASN A 389 -0.35 7.07 6.39
CA ASN A 389 0.30 6.16 7.33
C ASN A 389 0.12 4.73 6.79
N GLY A 390 1.22 4.15 6.31
CA GLY A 390 1.22 2.85 5.63
C GLY A 390 1.38 1.67 6.56
N GLU A 391 1.89 1.91 7.79
CA GLU A 391 2.07 0.86 8.79
C GLU A 391 1.97 1.42 10.22
N PRO A 392 0.72 1.69 10.67
CA PRO A 392 0.41 2.24 11.97
C PRO A 392 0.50 1.19 13.09
N TYR A 393 -0.06 1.53 14.26
CA TYR A 393 -0.39 0.53 15.27
C TYR A 393 -1.32 -0.53 14.66
N TYR A 394 -0.93 -1.81 14.79
CA TYR A 394 -1.77 -2.93 14.37
C TYR A 394 -2.69 -3.38 15.49
N ALA A 395 -3.95 -3.64 15.17
CA ALA A 395 -4.88 -4.21 16.14
C ALA A 395 -4.32 -5.51 16.74
N GLY A 396 -4.37 -5.64 18.04
CA GLY A 396 -3.85 -6.80 18.75
C GLY A 396 -2.33 -6.86 18.94
N LEU A 397 -1.58 -5.80 18.68
CA LEU A 397 -0.10 -5.75 18.71
C LEU A 397 0.52 -5.99 20.10
N HIS A 398 -0.20 -6.47 21.06
CA HIS A 398 0.24 -6.73 22.42
C HIS A 398 1.37 -7.76 22.56
N GLN A 399 1.71 -8.47 21.49
CA GLN A 399 2.68 -9.58 21.52
C GLN A 399 4.12 -9.18 21.26
N LEU A 400 4.35 -8.02 20.67
CA LEU A 400 5.70 -7.51 20.50
C LEU A 400 6.23 -7.07 21.88
N GLY A 401 7.32 -7.69 22.32
CA GLY A 401 7.96 -7.42 23.61
C GLY A 401 8.32 -5.94 23.83
N GLU A 402 8.94 -5.63 24.96
CA GLU A 402 9.47 -4.30 25.24
C GLU A 402 9.96 -3.59 23.95
N PRO A 403 9.65 -2.29 23.75
CA PRO A 403 9.29 -1.32 24.78
C PRO A 403 7.79 -0.96 24.90
N TYR A 404 6.87 -1.75 24.37
CA TYR A 404 5.44 -1.45 24.43
C TYR A 404 4.85 -1.86 25.78
N PRO A 405 4.76 -0.92 26.76
CA PRO A 405 4.34 -1.26 28.12
C PRO A 405 2.83 -1.51 28.24
N LEU A 406 2.07 -1.27 27.15
CA LEU A 406 0.62 -1.34 27.17
C LEU A 406 0.15 -2.57 26.37
N ARG A 407 0.18 -3.71 27.04
CA ARG A 407 -0.47 -4.91 26.52
C ARG A 407 -1.98 -4.78 26.74
N VAL A 408 -2.70 -4.53 25.67
CA VAL A 408 -4.16 -4.52 25.69
C VAL A 408 -4.68 -5.78 25.00
N PRO A 409 -5.77 -6.38 25.49
CA PRO A 409 -6.36 -7.53 24.82
C PRO A 409 -6.77 -7.18 23.38
N PRO A 410 -6.55 -8.06 22.41
CA PRO A 410 -6.96 -7.84 21.04
C PRO A 410 -8.44 -7.51 20.93
N ASP A 411 -8.78 -6.55 20.06
CA ASP A 411 -10.14 -6.07 19.84
C ASP A 411 -10.88 -5.58 21.10
N SER A 412 -10.14 -5.33 22.20
CA SER A 412 -10.68 -4.64 23.38
C SER A 412 -10.97 -3.17 23.05
N GLU A 413 -11.70 -2.47 23.93
CA GLU A 413 -11.94 -1.04 23.72
C GLU A 413 -10.64 -0.24 23.65
N ASP A 414 -9.65 -0.56 24.48
CA ASP A 414 -8.34 0.11 24.44
C ASP A 414 -7.60 -0.16 23.12
N ASP A 415 -7.64 -1.38 22.62
CA ASP A 415 -7.04 -1.74 21.31
C ASP A 415 -7.71 -0.95 20.18
N ARG A 416 -9.04 -0.87 20.19
CA ARG A 416 -9.82 -0.06 19.24
C ARG A 416 -9.53 1.44 19.34
N ILE A 417 -9.36 1.98 20.54
CA ILE A 417 -8.92 3.36 20.76
C ILE A 417 -7.56 3.61 20.09
N TYR A 418 -6.60 2.68 20.21
CA TYR A 418 -5.28 2.82 19.62
C TYR A 418 -5.35 2.82 18.08
N VAL A 419 -6.16 1.94 17.50
CA VAL A 419 -6.40 1.95 16.05
C VAL A 419 -7.03 3.27 15.61
N ARG A 420 -8.06 3.75 16.31
CA ARG A 420 -8.73 5.03 15.98
C ARG A 420 -7.78 6.23 16.13
N SER A 421 -6.94 6.26 17.17
CA SER A 421 -5.89 7.29 17.27
C SER A 421 -4.98 7.28 16.02
N GLY A 422 -4.55 6.09 15.59
CA GLY A 422 -3.79 5.91 14.36
C GLY A 422 -4.48 6.50 13.13
N LEU A 423 -5.77 6.22 12.96
CA LEU A 423 -6.59 6.71 11.84
C LEU A 423 -6.68 8.25 11.81
N TYR A 424 -7.26 8.82 12.86
CA TYR A 424 -7.61 10.24 12.90
C TYR A 424 -6.38 11.13 13.15
N GLY A 425 -5.44 10.68 14.00
CA GLY A 425 -4.19 11.37 14.24
C GLY A 425 -3.34 11.48 12.98
N SER A 426 -3.23 10.39 12.21
CA SER A 426 -2.52 10.41 10.93
C SER A 426 -3.17 11.33 9.91
N PHE A 427 -4.49 11.25 9.76
CA PHE A 427 -5.24 12.08 8.83
C PHE A 427 -5.06 13.58 9.12
N LEU A 428 -5.27 14.00 10.37
CA LEU A 428 -5.16 15.41 10.78
C LEU A 428 -3.71 15.93 10.83
N SER A 429 -2.73 15.03 10.75
CA SER A 429 -1.30 15.38 10.69
C SER A 429 -0.74 15.43 9.26
N GLY A 430 -1.59 15.32 8.23
CA GLY A 430 -1.17 15.44 6.83
C GLY A 430 -1.32 14.17 6.00
N GLY A 431 -1.74 13.05 6.60
CA GLY A 431 -2.06 11.79 5.90
C GLY A 431 -3.39 11.85 5.14
N LEU A 432 -3.56 12.87 4.30
CA LEU A 432 -4.84 13.18 3.65
C LEU A 432 -5.23 12.19 2.55
N ALA A 433 -4.29 11.39 2.05
CA ALA A 433 -4.55 10.43 0.98
C ALA A 433 -5.27 9.17 1.47
N GLY A 434 -5.24 8.89 2.78
CA GLY A 434 -5.87 7.74 3.39
C GLY A 434 -5.01 7.04 4.44
N PHE A 435 -5.26 5.75 4.62
CA PHE A 435 -4.70 4.98 5.71
C PHE A 435 -4.61 3.48 5.35
N ILE A 436 -3.61 2.78 5.86
CA ILE A 436 -3.51 1.32 5.77
C ILE A 436 -3.64 0.75 7.19
N TYR A 437 -4.65 -0.09 7.38
CA TYR A 437 -4.92 -0.83 8.59
C TYR A 437 -4.05 -2.09 8.66
N GLY A 438 -3.76 -2.55 9.86
CA GLY A 438 -3.14 -3.86 10.11
C GLY A 438 -3.71 -4.50 11.36
N ALA A 439 -3.66 -5.83 11.41
CA ALA A 439 -4.07 -6.61 12.57
C ALA A 439 -3.19 -7.85 12.74
N GLU A 440 -2.93 -8.21 14.01
CA GLU A 440 -2.33 -9.50 14.35
C GLU A 440 -3.16 -10.65 13.75
N GLY A 441 -2.48 -11.71 13.35
CA GLY A 441 -3.09 -12.82 12.61
C GLY A 441 -3.23 -12.55 11.11
N ILE A 442 -3.54 -11.33 10.67
CA ILE A 442 -3.68 -10.99 9.23
C ILE A 442 -2.32 -10.75 8.59
N TRP A 443 -1.51 -9.84 9.14
CA TRP A 443 -0.25 -9.46 8.52
C TRP A 443 0.74 -10.64 8.41
N GLN A 444 0.71 -11.57 9.36
CA GLN A 444 1.47 -12.82 9.33
C GLN A 444 0.74 -13.95 8.58
N SER A 445 -0.55 -13.77 8.29
CA SER A 445 -1.44 -14.79 7.73
C SER A 445 -1.43 -16.08 8.55
N ASP A 446 -1.71 -15.93 9.83
CA ASP A 446 -1.62 -16.99 10.83
C ASP A 446 -2.77 -18.00 10.68
N VAL A 447 -2.42 -19.17 10.18
CA VAL A 447 -3.35 -20.30 9.95
C VAL A 447 -2.96 -21.55 10.74
N GLU A 448 -1.77 -21.60 11.34
CA GLU A 448 -1.24 -22.74 12.07
C GLU A 448 -2.02 -22.98 13.38
N PRO A 449 -2.16 -24.25 13.82
CA PRO A 449 -2.86 -24.58 15.07
C PRO A 449 -2.34 -23.83 16.30
N GLU A 450 -1.03 -23.57 16.35
CA GLU A 450 -0.34 -22.90 17.46
C GLU A 450 -0.40 -21.37 17.40
N SER A 451 -0.82 -20.77 16.29
CA SER A 451 -0.93 -19.31 16.18
C SER A 451 -1.93 -18.77 17.19
N LEU A 452 -1.53 -17.70 17.89
CA LEU A 452 -2.34 -17.11 18.95
C LEU A 452 -3.64 -16.49 18.41
N HIS A 453 -3.55 -15.81 17.25
CA HIS A 453 -4.70 -15.26 16.53
C HIS A 453 -4.75 -15.92 15.17
N LYS A 454 -5.92 -16.43 14.82
CA LYS A 454 -6.14 -16.95 13.47
C LYS A 454 -6.50 -15.80 12.54
N MET A 455 -5.98 -15.88 11.32
CA MET A 455 -6.26 -14.87 10.31
C MET A 455 -7.77 -14.61 10.15
N TRP A 456 -8.57 -15.66 10.04
CA TRP A 456 -10.02 -15.54 9.87
C TRP A 456 -10.76 -14.93 11.06
N ASP A 457 -10.25 -15.09 12.30
CA ASP A 457 -10.81 -14.45 13.49
C ASP A 457 -10.52 -12.95 13.46
N SER A 458 -9.29 -12.56 13.12
CA SER A 458 -8.85 -11.15 13.08
C SER A 458 -9.55 -10.33 12.00
N PHE A 459 -10.00 -10.94 10.90
CA PHE A 459 -10.86 -10.28 9.91
C PHE A 459 -12.22 -9.85 10.49
N GLY A 460 -12.69 -10.52 11.55
CA GLY A 460 -13.93 -10.23 12.24
C GLY A 460 -13.83 -9.17 13.35
N TRP A 461 -12.62 -8.66 13.65
CA TRP A 461 -12.45 -7.66 14.72
C TRP A 461 -13.17 -6.35 14.42
N GLU A 462 -13.77 -5.77 15.47
CA GLU A 462 -14.55 -4.54 15.36
C GLU A 462 -13.68 -3.35 14.92
N SER A 463 -12.41 -3.32 15.29
CA SER A 463 -11.46 -2.31 14.81
C SER A 463 -11.43 -2.21 13.28
N GLY A 464 -11.53 -3.35 12.56
CA GLY A 464 -11.64 -3.38 11.10
C GLY A 464 -12.93 -2.74 10.57
N ASN A 465 -14.06 -2.93 11.26
CA ASN A 465 -15.34 -2.30 10.90
C ASN A 465 -15.28 -0.77 11.03
N GLN A 466 -14.49 -0.26 12.00
CA GLN A 466 -14.41 1.17 12.31
C GLN A 466 -13.53 1.96 11.35
N VAL A 467 -12.67 1.31 10.57
CA VAL A 467 -11.76 1.97 9.60
C VAL A 467 -12.51 2.84 8.60
N GLN A 468 -13.66 2.38 8.10
CA GLN A 468 -14.48 3.12 7.14
C GLN A 468 -14.99 4.47 7.67
N HIS A 469 -15.09 4.63 8.99
CA HIS A 469 -15.58 5.85 9.61
C HIS A 469 -14.62 7.03 9.41
N LEU A 470 -13.32 6.77 9.19
CA LEU A 470 -12.38 7.81 8.82
C LEU A 470 -12.78 8.49 7.49
N LYS A 471 -13.20 7.73 6.48
CA LYS A 471 -13.68 8.31 5.22
C LYS A 471 -14.94 9.13 5.44
N THR A 472 -15.89 8.65 6.26
CA THR A 472 -17.11 9.39 6.62
C THR A 472 -16.78 10.72 7.29
N PHE A 473 -15.78 10.73 8.18
CA PHE A 473 -15.30 11.94 8.84
C PHE A 473 -14.62 12.87 7.84
N ALA A 474 -13.67 12.38 7.06
CA ALA A 474 -12.87 13.19 6.14
C ALA A 474 -13.73 13.86 5.06
N THR A 475 -14.68 13.13 4.49
CA THR A 475 -15.44 13.57 3.31
C THR A 475 -16.78 14.24 3.63
N VAL A 476 -17.04 14.61 4.89
CA VAL A 476 -18.29 15.27 5.30
C VAL A 476 -18.61 16.54 4.50
N GLU A 477 -17.60 17.31 4.15
CA GLU A 477 -17.66 18.50 3.27
C GLU A 477 -17.12 18.19 1.85
N GLY A 478 -17.34 16.97 1.34
CA GLY A 478 -16.87 16.53 0.05
C GLY A 478 -15.35 16.49 -0.04
N GLN A 479 -14.75 17.15 -1.03
CA GLN A 479 -13.29 17.16 -1.23
C GLN A 479 -12.55 18.25 -0.45
N ARG A 480 -13.23 19.05 0.39
CA ARG A 480 -12.60 20.11 1.16
C ARG A 480 -11.54 19.63 2.14
N TYR A 481 -11.56 18.35 2.51
CA TYR A 481 -10.48 17.76 3.32
C TYR A 481 -9.10 17.88 2.65
N LEU A 482 -9.03 17.95 1.33
CA LEU A 482 -7.78 18.15 0.58
C LEU A 482 -7.18 19.56 0.76
N GLU A 483 -7.94 20.52 1.28
CA GLU A 483 -7.49 21.87 1.59
C GLU A 483 -6.95 21.98 3.03
N LEU A 484 -7.11 20.94 3.84
CA LEU A 484 -6.68 20.96 5.23
C LEU A 484 -5.16 21.03 5.34
N THR A 485 -4.71 21.82 6.29
CA THR A 485 -3.31 21.95 6.71
C THR A 485 -3.20 21.55 8.18
N PRO A 486 -2.28 20.67 8.57
CA PRO A 486 -2.04 20.33 9.97
C PRO A 486 -1.78 21.58 10.81
N CYS A 487 -2.43 21.70 11.96
CA CYS A 487 -2.31 22.84 12.86
C CYS A 487 -2.65 22.46 14.30
N THR A 488 -2.13 21.33 14.77
CA THR A 488 -2.40 20.76 16.10
C THR A 488 -2.09 21.74 17.24
N GLU A 489 -1.10 22.63 17.06
CA GLU A 489 -0.72 23.67 18.01
C GLU A 489 -1.83 24.72 18.27
N MET A 490 -2.85 24.79 17.41
CA MET A 490 -4.02 25.63 17.65
C MET A 490 -4.89 25.13 18.80
N VAL A 491 -4.86 23.84 19.11
CA VAL A 491 -5.62 23.24 20.23
C VAL A 491 -4.80 23.31 21.50
N VAL A 492 -5.42 23.75 22.60
CA VAL A 492 -4.74 23.88 23.90
C VAL A 492 -5.67 23.40 25.02
N PRO A 493 -5.21 22.43 25.83
CA PRO A 493 -4.01 21.61 25.70
C PRO A 493 -4.16 20.56 24.58
N ASN A 494 -3.04 20.05 24.03
CA ASN A 494 -3.07 19.08 22.94
C ASN A 494 -2.28 17.78 23.18
N LYS A 495 -1.33 17.77 24.09
CA LYS A 495 -0.44 16.62 24.36
C LYS A 495 -0.35 16.38 25.87
N THR A 496 -1.41 15.84 26.46
CA THR A 496 -1.52 15.64 27.91
C THR A 496 -1.29 14.20 28.35
N GLY A 497 -1.36 13.25 27.40
CA GLY A 497 -1.05 11.84 27.62
C GLY A 497 0.39 11.48 27.27
N PRO A 498 0.85 10.29 27.65
CA PRO A 498 2.18 9.78 27.27
C PRO A 498 2.24 9.51 25.76
N GLY A 499 3.42 9.65 25.16
CA GLY A 499 3.64 9.51 23.73
C GLY A 499 3.42 8.09 23.16
N TYR A 500 3.27 7.09 24.01
CA TYR A 500 3.10 5.68 23.63
C TYR A 500 1.74 5.08 23.93
N ALA A 501 0.82 5.84 24.56
CA ALA A 501 -0.44 5.29 25.06
C ALA A 501 -1.64 5.53 24.13
N TYR A 502 -1.48 6.29 23.06
CA TYR A 502 -2.55 6.71 22.15
C TYR A 502 -3.80 7.27 22.84
N LYS A 503 -3.58 7.94 23.97
CA LYS A 503 -4.60 8.57 24.79
C LYS A 503 -4.15 9.95 25.27
N GLY A 504 -5.08 10.86 25.41
CA GLY A 504 -4.84 12.17 25.99
C GLY A 504 -4.37 13.25 25.01
N TRP A 505 -4.16 12.94 23.75
CA TRP A 505 -3.76 13.91 22.73
C TRP A 505 -4.96 14.45 21.96
N SER A 506 -4.77 15.59 21.33
CA SER A 506 -5.77 16.22 20.45
C SER A 506 -5.07 16.69 19.19
N TYR A 507 -5.72 16.53 18.05
CA TYR A 507 -5.21 16.86 16.72
C TYR A 507 -6.13 17.88 16.06
N CYS A 508 -5.55 18.72 15.19
CA CYS A 508 -6.28 19.73 14.44
C CYS A 508 -5.70 19.90 13.06
N ALA A 509 -6.57 20.00 12.07
CA ALA A 509 -6.25 20.51 10.75
C ALA A 509 -7.33 21.48 10.29
N ALA A 510 -6.95 22.50 9.52
CA ALA A 510 -7.85 23.54 9.09
C ALA A 510 -7.55 24.01 7.67
N THR A 511 -8.57 24.49 6.96
CA THR A 511 -8.35 25.23 5.70
C THR A 511 -7.58 26.53 5.95
N PRO A 512 -6.80 27.03 4.98
CA PRO A 512 -6.01 28.25 5.16
C PRO A 512 -6.83 29.49 5.61
N ASP A 513 -8.07 29.58 5.14
CA ASP A 513 -9.00 30.67 5.50
C ASP A 513 -9.76 30.41 6.82
N ARG A 514 -9.55 29.26 7.47
CA ARG A 514 -10.25 28.80 8.69
C ARG A 514 -11.77 28.69 8.52
N SER A 515 -12.26 28.46 7.31
CA SER A 515 -13.70 28.23 7.10
C SER A 515 -14.14 26.82 7.48
N LEU A 516 -13.20 25.88 7.48
CA LEU A 516 -13.39 24.50 7.96
C LEU A 516 -12.22 24.15 8.89
N ILE A 517 -12.54 23.70 10.10
CA ILE A 517 -11.57 23.21 11.09
C ILE A 517 -12.03 21.83 11.54
N MET A 518 -11.16 20.85 11.46
CA MET A 518 -11.42 19.48 11.89
C MET A 518 -10.49 19.11 13.03
N LEU A 519 -11.05 18.51 14.06
CA LEU A 519 -10.35 18.11 15.27
C LEU A 519 -10.65 16.65 15.60
N TYR A 520 -9.72 16.01 16.26
CA TYR A 520 -9.92 14.73 16.91
C TYR A 520 -9.30 14.77 18.31
N PHE A 521 -10.07 14.33 19.29
CA PHE A 521 -9.66 14.18 20.67
C PHE A 521 -9.57 12.70 20.97
N GLU A 522 -8.42 12.24 21.40
CA GLU A 522 -8.26 10.89 21.91
C GLU A 522 -9.07 10.69 23.20
N ALA A 523 -9.30 9.43 23.56
CA ALA A 523 -9.82 9.11 24.89
C ALA A 523 -8.92 9.73 25.96
N ASP A 524 -9.53 10.16 27.06
CA ASP A 524 -8.85 10.83 28.19
C ASP A 524 -8.17 12.18 27.86
N ALA A 525 -8.33 12.71 26.64
CA ALA A 525 -7.94 14.10 26.38
C ALA A 525 -8.74 15.07 27.27
N PRO A 526 -8.20 16.24 27.67
CA PRO A 526 -8.92 17.18 28.52
C PRO A 526 -10.30 17.55 28.00
N MET A 527 -11.30 17.52 28.86
CA MET A 527 -12.68 17.88 28.51
C MET A 527 -12.83 19.37 28.19
N GLU A 528 -11.99 20.20 28.78
CA GLU A 528 -11.92 21.64 28.49
C GLU A 528 -10.75 21.91 27.55
N ALA A 529 -11.06 22.14 26.28
CA ALA A 529 -10.08 22.53 25.27
C ALA A 529 -10.44 23.90 24.67
N ARG A 530 -9.45 24.58 24.14
CA ARG A 530 -9.58 25.90 23.49
C ARG A 530 -8.85 25.90 22.17
N LEU A 531 -9.37 26.67 21.23
CA LEU A 531 -8.76 26.87 19.92
C LEU A 531 -8.17 28.27 19.81
N ARG A 532 -6.92 28.36 19.39
CA ARG A 532 -6.21 29.62 19.07
C ARG A 532 -6.13 29.82 17.57
N GLY A 533 -5.70 31.02 17.14
CA GLY A 533 -5.46 31.28 15.71
C GLY A 533 -6.72 31.47 14.86
N VAL A 534 -7.84 31.75 15.51
CA VAL A 534 -9.13 32.14 14.92
C VAL A 534 -9.39 33.63 15.14
N ARG A 535 -10.14 34.28 14.25
CA ARG A 535 -10.36 35.73 14.29
C ARG A 535 -11.44 36.08 15.33
N PRO A 536 -11.22 37.10 16.18
CA PRO A 536 -12.26 37.62 17.04
C PRO A 536 -13.52 38.00 16.26
N GLY A 537 -14.67 37.56 16.74
CA GLY A 537 -15.97 37.81 16.12
C GLY A 537 -16.41 36.77 15.08
N ASP A 538 -15.51 35.91 14.58
CA ASP A 538 -15.92 34.78 13.76
C ASP A 538 -16.89 33.89 14.53
N ARG A 539 -17.83 33.28 13.82
CA ARG A 539 -18.80 32.34 14.38
C ARG A 539 -18.64 30.99 13.73
N PHE A 540 -18.69 29.95 14.54
CA PHE A 540 -18.57 28.58 14.09
C PHE A 540 -19.77 27.74 14.52
N LEU A 541 -20.21 26.85 13.63
CA LEU A 541 -21.16 25.81 13.91
C LEU A 541 -20.40 24.54 14.29
N PRO A 542 -20.43 24.07 15.55
CA PRO A 542 -19.78 22.85 15.98
C PRO A 542 -20.63 21.62 15.65
N ARG A 543 -19.98 20.53 15.23
CA ARG A 543 -20.64 19.25 15.03
C ARG A 543 -19.72 18.12 15.47
N PHE A 544 -20.16 17.30 16.41
CA PHE A 544 -19.42 16.14 16.89
C PHE A 544 -19.60 14.93 16.00
N PHE A 545 -18.54 14.12 15.91
CA PHE A 545 -18.50 12.86 15.20
C PHE A 545 -18.10 11.73 16.15
N ASP A 546 -18.89 10.66 16.20
CA ASP A 546 -18.56 9.47 16.96
C ASP A 546 -17.75 8.49 16.08
N PRO A 547 -16.44 8.32 16.29
CA PRO A 547 -15.60 7.46 15.47
C PRO A 547 -15.86 5.96 15.67
N ARG A 548 -16.60 5.59 16.73
CA ARG A 548 -16.94 4.20 17.08
C ARG A 548 -18.02 3.64 16.15
N ASN A 549 -18.93 4.50 15.67
CA ASN A 549 -20.08 4.10 14.86
C ASN A 549 -20.26 4.92 13.56
N GLY A 550 -19.40 5.91 13.33
CA GLY A 550 -19.42 6.75 12.12
C GLY A 550 -20.55 7.77 12.05
N ASN A 551 -21.20 8.08 13.16
CA ASN A 551 -22.33 9.00 13.20
C ASN A 551 -21.90 10.45 13.50
N TRP A 552 -22.41 11.38 12.71
CA TRP A 552 -22.39 12.78 13.01
C TRP A 552 -23.59 13.13 13.90
N HIS A 553 -23.31 13.77 15.03
CA HIS A 553 -24.37 14.34 15.86
C HIS A 553 -25.01 15.56 15.21
N ASP A 554 -26.18 15.97 15.66
CA ASP A 554 -26.80 17.21 15.21
C ASP A 554 -25.88 18.40 15.54
N PRO A 555 -25.88 19.44 14.69
CA PRO A 555 -25.10 20.63 14.98
C PRO A 555 -25.50 21.25 16.33
N GLY A 556 -24.50 21.65 17.10
CA GLY A 556 -24.72 22.42 18.33
C GLY A 556 -25.12 23.89 18.05
N GLU A 557 -25.26 24.66 19.09
CA GLU A 557 -25.42 26.11 18.94
C GLU A 557 -24.17 26.76 18.39
N ALA A 558 -24.34 27.80 17.57
CA ALA A 558 -23.21 28.55 17.01
C ALA A 558 -22.39 29.24 18.12
N ILE A 559 -21.09 29.01 18.11
CA ILE A 559 -20.14 29.59 19.07
C ILE A 559 -19.41 30.77 18.45
N SER A 560 -19.15 31.82 19.20
CA SER A 560 -18.47 33.03 18.73
C SER A 560 -17.09 33.15 19.34
N VAL A 561 -16.12 33.56 18.53
CA VAL A 561 -14.73 33.78 18.97
C VAL A 561 -14.70 35.07 19.83
N PRO A 562 -14.26 34.95 21.09
CA PRO A 562 -14.12 36.10 21.97
C PRO A 562 -13.09 37.12 21.48
N ARG A 563 -13.10 38.34 22.04
CA ARG A 563 -12.17 39.43 21.66
C ARG A 563 -10.68 39.07 21.81
N ASN A 564 -10.36 38.15 22.71
CA ASN A 564 -8.99 37.67 22.92
C ASN A 564 -8.50 36.66 21.86
N GLY A 565 -9.34 36.28 20.88
CA GLY A 565 -8.97 35.34 19.82
C GLY A 565 -8.82 33.89 20.26
N VAL A 566 -9.30 33.54 21.46
CA VAL A 566 -9.26 32.17 22.00
C VAL A 566 -10.69 31.65 22.14
N LEU A 567 -11.04 30.69 21.30
CA LEU A 567 -12.37 30.07 21.28
C LEU A 567 -12.44 28.92 22.27
N PRO A 568 -13.25 28.98 23.30
CA PRO A 568 -13.59 27.78 24.09
C PRO A 568 -14.33 26.78 23.21
N LEU A 569 -13.87 25.55 23.19
CA LEU A 569 -14.56 24.48 22.47
C LEU A 569 -15.70 23.92 23.28
N PRO A 570 -16.80 23.44 22.67
CA PRO A 570 -17.86 22.78 23.38
C PRO A 570 -17.35 21.52 24.09
N PRO A 571 -17.89 21.17 25.26
CA PRO A 571 -17.48 19.96 25.94
C PRO A 571 -17.86 18.73 25.10
N ARG A 572 -16.98 17.74 25.10
CA ARG A 572 -17.29 16.45 24.48
C ARG A 572 -18.43 15.74 25.17
N PRO A 573 -19.18 14.87 24.48
CA PRO A 573 -20.27 14.10 25.08
C PRO A 573 -19.84 13.22 26.27
N ASP A 574 -18.62 12.66 26.18
CA ASP A 574 -18.02 11.83 27.24
C ASP A 574 -16.46 11.89 27.17
N ALA A 575 -15.78 11.12 28.01
CA ALA A 575 -14.32 11.05 28.07
C ALA A 575 -13.68 10.16 26.98
N MET A 576 -14.49 9.53 26.14
CA MET A 576 -14.02 8.72 25.01
C MET A 576 -13.48 9.61 23.89
N ASP A 577 -13.00 8.97 22.83
CA ASP A 577 -12.49 9.66 21.65
C ASP A 577 -13.62 10.22 20.78
N TRP A 578 -13.42 11.43 20.26
CA TRP A 578 -14.41 12.17 19.46
C TRP A 578 -13.77 12.99 18.34
N GLY A 579 -14.40 12.99 17.18
CA GLY A 579 -14.18 14.00 16.14
C GLY A 579 -15.02 15.26 16.41
N LEU A 580 -14.53 16.42 15.96
CA LEU A 580 -15.27 17.69 15.98
C LEU A 580 -14.98 18.46 14.70
N MET A 581 -16.03 18.87 14.02
CA MET A 581 -15.96 19.82 12.91
C MET A 581 -16.47 21.19 13.36
N LEU A 582 -15.75 22.23 12.99
CA LEU A 582 -16.18 23.64 13.13
C LEU A 582 -16.30 24.24 11.73
N GLN A 583 -17.51 24.61 11.36
CA GLN A 583 -17.79 25.29 10.09
C GLN A 583 -18.07 26.76 10.38
N ARG A 584 -17.31 27.68 9.73
CA ARG A 584 -17.53 29.11 9.89
C ARG A 584 -18.82 29.53 9.18
N LEU A 585 -19.65 30.32 9.90
CA LEU A 585 -20.92 30.86 9.42
C LEU A 585 -20.74 32.16 8.62
#